data_4b23661ba14749d4cd2ad4e4c1c47848
#
_entry.id   4b23661ba14749d4cd2ad4e4c1c47848
#
_cell.length_a   1.000
_cell.length_b   1.000
_cell.length_c   1.000
_cell.angle_alpha   90.00
_cell.angle_beta   90.00
_cell.angle_gamma   90.00
#
_symmetry.space_group_name_H-M   'P 1'
#
loop_
_entity.id
_entity.type
_entity.pdbx_description
1 polymer ?
#
loop_
_entity_poly.entity_id
_entity_poly.type
_entity_poly.pdbx_seq_one_letter_code
_entity_poly.pdbx_strand_id
1 'polypeptide(L)'
;MKIAAIFAVLTVYFGLFVFGPAYARMDAQAVLLAALLCECSRRSGLRAAWGAVKFVLPFVASLVLFGAVFQWLELLGRTDWVHDSLLKALVFPNSFLAVKLGLESITFRDILGLPLRPAARRNAIVLKAVMEKCTPLLHRYRFFMELTPHFDGRRAGRFIRLCGVIVAAYISIYEQTEKTQELFDHRNRYVRKNE
;
A
#
# COMPACT_ATOMS: atom_id res chain seq x y z
N MET A 1 -22.47 -6.87 -1.67
CA MET A 1 -22.16 -7.89 -0.66
C MET A 1 -20.63 -8.14 -0.52
N LYS A 2 -19.88 -8.31 -1.61
CA LYS A 2 -18.43 -8.65 -1.56
C LYS A 2 -17.56 -7.64 -0.82
N ILE A 3 -17.74 -6.32 -1.06
CA ILE A 3 -16.99 -5.27 -0.37
C ILE A 3 -17.25 -5.29 1.14
N ALA A 4 -18.52 -5.42 1.56
CA ALA A 4 -18.86 -5.53 2.97
C ALA A 4 -18.21 -6.75 3.63
N ALA A 5 -18.17 -7.89 2.92
CA ALA A 5 -17.49 -9.09 3.40
C ALA A 5 -15.97 -8.86 3.56
N ILE A 6 -15.31 -8.18 2.61
CA ILE A 6 -13.88 -7.84 2.70
C ILE A 6 -13.63 -6.94 3.92
N PHE A 7 -14.44 -5.90 4.11
CA PHE A 7 -14.32 -5.03 5.28
C PHE A 7 -14.59 -5.78 6.58
N ALA A 8 -15.58 -6.65 6.63
CA ALA A 8 -15.85 -7.48 7.82
C ALA A 8 -14.65 -8.37 8.14
N VAL A 9 -14.07 -9.05 7.14
CA VAL A 9 -12.86 -9.87 7.33
C VAL A 9 -11.68 -9.04 7.81
N LEU A 10 -11.45 -7.86 7.24
CA LEU A 10 -10.39 -6.95 7.70
C LEU A 10 -10.65 -6.47 9.14
N THR A 11 -11.89 -6.14 9.49
CA THR A 11 -12.25 -5.71 10.85
C THR A 11 -12.00 -6.84 11.85
N VAL A 12 -12.41 -8.07 11.53
CA VAL A 12 -12.12 -9.25 12.36
C VAL A 12 -10.61 -9.48 12.47
N TYR A 13 -9.88 -9.37 11.37
CA TYR A 13 -8.42 -9.47 11.35
C TYR A 13 -7.78 -8.44 12.30
N PHE A 14 -8.10 -7.16 12.17
CA PHE A 14 -7.55 -6.11 13.04
C PHE A 14 -7.99 -6.32 14.49
N GLY A 15 -9.24 -6.67 14.74
CA GLY A 15 -9.76 -6.93 16.07
C GLY A 15 -9.07 -8.09 16.79
N LEU A 16 -8.71 -9.15 16.08
CA LEU A 16 -8.10 -10.34 16.69
C LEU A 16 -6.56 -10.26 16.73
N PHE A 17 -5.93 -9.85 15.62
CA PHE A 17 -4.47 -9.98 15.42
C PHE A 17 -3.69 -8.70 15.69
N VAL A 18 -4.33 -7.53 15.68
CA VAL A 18 -3.65 -6.26 15.94
C VAL A 18 -4.03 -5.70 17.32
N PHE A 19 -5.31 -5.75 17.69
CA PHE A 19 -5.80 -5.20 18.95
C PHE A 19 -6.25 -6.28 19.97
N GLY A 20 -6.32 -7.53 19.54
CA GLY A 20 -6.88 -8.63 20.31
C GLY A 20 -5.83 -9.57 20.93
N PRO A 21 -6.28 -10.68 21.51
CA PRO A 21 -5.43 -11.60 22.25
C PRO A 21 -4.37 -12.32 21.39
N ALA A 22 -4.57 -12.39 20.07
CA ALA A 22 -3.61 -13.00 19.15
C ALA A 22 -2.41 -12.08 18.85
N TYR A 23 -2.47 -10.79 19.23
CA TYR A 23 -1.39 -9.83 19.03
C TYR A 23 -0.07 -10.34 19.66
N ALA A 24 -0.11 -10.77 20.93
CA ALA A 24 1.07 -11.18 21.70
C ALA A 24 1.63 -12.55 21.30
N ARG A 25 0.94 -13.32 20.46
CA ARG A 25 1.35 -14.67 20.04
C ARG A 25 2.22 -14.63 18.79
N MET A 26 3.55 -14.68 18.96
CA MET A 26 4.49 -14.68 17.84
C MET A 26 4.23 -15.81 16.85
N ASP A 27 3.91 -17.01 17.35
CA ASP A 27 3.62 -18.17 16.51
C ASP A 27 2.42 -17.92 15.58
N ALA A 28 1.34 -17.37 16.13
CA ALA A 28 0.14 -17.04 15.37
C ALA A 28 0.44 -15.97 14.31
N GLN A 29 1.25 -14.96 14.64
CA GLN A 29 1.67 -13.91 13.70
C GLN A 29 2.57 -14.47 12.59
N ALA A 30 3.49 -15.38 12.91
CA ALA A 30 4.37 -16.02 11.92
C ALA A 30 3.58 -16.92 10.95
N VAL A 31 2.66 -17.75 11.46
CA VAL A 31 1.79 -18.60 10.64
C VAL A 31 0.92 -17.74 9.74
N LEU A 32 0.34 -16.65 10.26
CA LEU A 32 -0.46 -15.72 9.49
C LEU A 32 0.36 -15.04 8.38
N LEU A 33 1.60 -14.62 8.67
CA LEU A 33 2.51 -14.07 7.66
C LEU A 33 2.75 -15.05 6.52
N ALA A 34 3.04 -16.31 6.85
CA ALA A 34 3.25 -17.35 5.86
C ALA A 34 2.00 -17.59 5.01
N ALA A 35 0.80 -17.62 5.62
CA ALA A 35 -0.46 -17.77 4.91
C ALA A 35 -0.74 -16.59 3.97
N LEU A 36 -0.54 -15.35 4.43
CA LEU A 36 -0.74 -14.15 3.62
C LEU A 36 0.25 -14.06 2.46
N LEU A 37 1.53 -14.44 2.68
CA LEU A 37 2.54 -14.51 1.61
C LEU A 37 2.20 -15.59 0.58
N CYS A 38 1.74 -16.75 1.02
CA CYS A 38 1.29 -17.82 0.14
C CYS A 38 0.12 -17.35 -0.73
N GLU A 39 -0.89 -16.73 -0.13
CA GLU A 39 -2.06 -16.21 -0.86
C GLU A 39 -1.67 -15.06 -1.80
N CYS A 40 -0.78 -14.16 -1.38
CA CYS A 40 -0.25 -13.11 -2.25
C CYS A 40 0.51 -13.70 -3.44
N SER A 41 1.35 -14.71 -3.21
CA SER A 41 2.09 -15.43 -4.25
C SER A 41 1.15 -16.14 -5.24
N ARG A 42 0.08 -16.75 -4.73
CA ARG A 42 -0.93 -17.45 -5.55
C ARG A 42 -1.70 -16.48 -6.45
N ARG A 43 -2.07 -15.30 -5.96
CA ARG A 43 -2.88 -14.31 -6.72
C ARG A 43 -2.06 -13.45 -7.67
N SER A 44 -0.97 -12.91 -7.17
CA SER A 44 -0.19 -11.87 -7.88
C SER A 44 1.16 -12.38 -8.39
N GLY A 45 1.50 -13.65 -8.11
CA GLY A 45 2.75 -14.29 -8.47
C GLY A 45 3.91 -13.98 -7.50
N LEU A 46 4.93 -14.84 -7.54
CA LEU A 46 6.11 -14.76 -6.66
C LEU A 46 6.86 -13.42 -6.72
N ARG A 47 6.94 -12.81 -7.92
CA ARG A 47 7.62 -11.51 -8.10
C ARG A 47 6.91 -10.39 -7.35
N ALA A 48 5.57 -10.39 -7.36
CA ALA A 48 4.77 -9.38 -6.67
C ALA A 48 4.81 -9.58 -5.15
N ALA A 49 4.77 -10.82 -4.68
CA ALA A 49 4.95 -11.15 -3.26
C ALA A 49 6.34 -10.72 -2.77
N TRP A 50 7.39 -11.02 -3.54
CA TRP A 50 8.75 -10.59 -3.23
C TRP A 50 8.91 -9.06 -3.23
N GLY A 51 8.24 -8.37 -4.17
CA GLY A 51 8.18 -6.90 -4.19
C GLY A 51 7.55 -6.32 -2.93
N ALA A 52 6.47 -6.93 -2.43
CA ALA A 52 5.82 -6.53 -1.19
C ALA A 52 6.74 -6.72 0.03
N VAL A 53 7.45 -7.87 0.12
CA VAL A 53 8.44 -8.13 1.16
C VAL A 53 9.56 -7.09 1.13
N LYS A 54 10.15 -6.82 -0.06
CA LYS A 54 11.20 -5.80 -0.21
C LYS A 54 10.76 -4.41 0.22
N PHE A 55 9.50 -4.07 -0.02
CA PHE A 55 8.95 -2.77 0.39
C PHE A 55 8.85 -2.63 1.91
N VAL A 56 8.44 -3.70 2.60
CA VAL A 56 8.24 -3.71 4.06
C VAL A 56 9.56 -3.93 4.81
N LEU A 57 10.53 -4.61 4.20
CA LEU A 57 11.79 -5.00 4.83
C LEU A 57 12.57 -3.85 5.49
N PRO A 58 12.71 -2.64 4.90
CA PRO A 58 13.40 -1.53 5.56
C PRO A 58 12.74 -1.11 6.87
N PHE A 59 11.40 -1.12 6.91
CA PHE A 59 10.63 -0.79 8.12
C PHE A 59 10.81 -1.85 9.20
N VAL A 60 10.73 -3.13 8.83
CA VAL A 60 10.98 -4.25 9.73
C VAL A 60 12.40 -4.20 10.28
N ALA A 61 13.39 -3.99 9.42
CA ALA A 61 14.79 -3.87 9.84
C ALA A 61 15.00 -2.69 10.79
N SER A 62 14.39 -1.52 10.52
CA SER A 62 14.49 -0.36 11.41
C SER A 62 13.85 -0.62 12.77
N LEU A 63 12.66 -1.26 12.82
CA LEU A 63 12.01 -1.60 14.08
C LEU A 63 12.87 -2.52 14.95
N VAL A 64 13.45 -3.57 14.36
CA VAL A 64 14.32 -4.50 15.09
C VAL A 64 15.59 -3.81 15.57
N LEU A 65 16.22 -2.99 14.70
CA LEU A 65 17.42 -2.24 15.03
C LEU A 65 17.18 -1.26 16.18
N PHE A 66 16.10 -0.47 16.13
CA PHE A 66 15.75 0.45 17.22
C PHE A 66 15.43 -0.32 18.51
N GLY A 67 14.73 -1.45 18.44
CA GLY A 67 14.48 -2.29 19.60
C GLY A 67 15.77 -2.79 20.25
N ALA A 68 16.74 -3.24 19.45
CA ALA A 68 18.05 -3.67 19.94
C ALA A 68 18.84 -2.50 20.58
N VAL A 69 18.86 -1.32 19.95
CA VAL A 69 19.53 -0.14 20.48
C VAL A 69 18.89 0.32 21.79
N PHE A 70 17.55 0.35 21.89
CA PHE A 70 16.87 0.78 23.11
C PHE A 70 17.07 -0.21 24.26
N GLN A 71 17.14 -1.51 23.97
CA GLN A 71 17.47 -2.51 24.98
C GLN A 71 18.92 -2.38 25.42
N TRP A 72 19.86 -2.17 24.50
CA TRP A 72 21.27 -1.97 24.82
C TRP A 72 21.54 -0.72 25.66
N LEU A 73 20.78 0.36 25.42
CA LEU A 73 20.88 1.62 26.19
C LEU A 73 20.05 1.60 27.49
N GLU A 74 19.39 0.49 27.82
CA GLU A 74 18.51 0.32 29.01
C GLU A 74 17.50 1.48 29.18
N LEU A 75 17.05 2.05 28.06
CA LEU A 75 16.17 3.19 28.07
C LEU A 75 14.85 2.84 28.78
N LEU A 76 14.43 3.71 29.72
CA LEU A 76 13.21 3.58 30.51
C LEU A 76 13.14 2.35 31.43
N GLY A 77 14.26 1.69 31.74
CA GLY A 77 14.30 0.53 32.65
C GLY A 77 13.51 -0.70 32.18
N ARG A 78 13.16 -0.79 30.89
CA ARG A 78 12.48 -1.95 30.29
C ARG A 78 13.49 -2.85 29.60
N THR A 79 13.34 -4.15 29.83
CA THR A 79 14.22 -5.21 29.27
C THR A 79 13.64 -5.85 28.01
N ASP A 80 12.36 -5.60 27.68
CA ASP A 80 11.63 -6.36 26.66
C ASP A 80 11.50 -5.63 25.30
N TRP A 81 12.38 -4.64 25.03
CA TRP A 81 12.33 -3.87 23.80
C TRP A 81 12.50 -4.69 22.52
N VAL A 82 13.40 -5.69 22.55
CA VAL A 82 13.64 -6.58 21.40
C VAL A 82 12.41 -7.43 21.13
N HIS A 83 11.80 -8.00 22.17
CA HIS A 83 10.59 -8.81 22.04
C HIS A 83 9.43 -8.00 21.42
N ASP A 84 9.16 -6.82 21.99
CA ASP A 84 8.13 -5.89 21.46
C ASP A 84 8.40 -5.48 20.01
N SER A 85 9.66 -5.26 19.66
CA SER A 85 10.06 -4.87 18.31
C SER A 85 9.92 -6.00 17.31
N LEU A 86 10.28 -7.23 17.68
CA LEU A 86 10.06 -8.41 16.85
C LEU A 86 8.58 -8.67 16.61
N LEU A 87 7.76 -8.49 17.62
CA LEU A 87 6.33 -8.65 17.52
C LEU A 87 5.74 -7.63 16.55
N LYS A 88 6.09 -6.35 16.67
CA LYS A 88 5.70 -5.29 15.73
C LYS A 88 6.24 -5.53 14.32
N ALA A 89 7.45 -6.09 14.22
CA ALA A 89 8.06 -6.48 12.96
C ALA A 89 7.31 -7.60 12.23
N LEU A 90 6.54 -8.43 12.93
CA LEU A 90 5.62 -9.42 12.35
C LEU A 90 4.24 -8.84 12.05
N VAL A 91 3.69 -8.04 12.97
CA VAL A 91 2.34 -7.45 12.82
C VAL A 91 2.27 -6.46 11.66
N PHE A 92 3.33 -5.68 11.43
CA PHE A 92 3.36 -4.67 10.37
C PHE A 92 3.23 -5.29 8.96
N PRO A 93 4.08 -6.28 8.56
CA PRO A 93 3.92 -6.93 7.25
C PRO A 93 2.59 -7.67 7.12
N ASN A 94 2.09 -8.29 8.19
CA ASN A 94 0.79 -8.95 8.20
C ASN A 94 -0.32 -7.96 7.86
N SER A 95 -0.34 -6.81 8.53
CA SER A 95 -1.34 -5.76 8.29
C SER A 95 -1.24 -5.19 6.87
N PHE A 96 -0.02 -4.95 6.38
CA PHE A 96 0.21 -4.49 5.03
C PHE A 96 -0.30 -5.49 3.98
N LEU A 97 0.03 -6.77 4.12
CA LEU A 97 -0.40 -7.82 3.19
C LEU A 97 -1.91 -8.05 3.26
N ALA A 98 -2.51 -8.04 4.45
CA ALA A 98 -3.95 -8.20 4.61
C ALA A 98 -4.72 -7.07 3.90
N VAL A 99 -4.32 -5.82 4.10
CA VAL A 99 -4.93 -4.66 3.42
C VAL A 99 -4.71 -4.71 1.91
N LYS A 100 -3.48 -5.03 1.48
CA LYS A 100 -3.15 -5.17 0.05
C LYS A 100 -4.03 -6.21 -0.63
N LEU A 101 -4.13 -7.41 -0.08
CA LEU A 101 -4.97 -8.49 -0.62
C LEU A 101 -6.45 -8.12 -0.60
N GLY A 102 -6.91 -7.43 0.44
CA GLY A 102 -8.27 -6.90 0.54
C GLY A 102 -8.57 -5.91 -0.60
N LEU A 103 -7.70 -4.94 -0.80
CA LEU A 103 -7.86 -3.92 -1.85
C LEU A 103 -7.75 -4.50 -3.27
N GLU A 104 -6.83 -5.44 -3.50
CA GLU A 104 -6.71 -6.14 -4.79
C GLU A 104 -7.96 -6.96 -5.14
N SER A 105 -8.68 -7.43 -4.12
CA SER A 105 -9.91 -8.20 -4.29
C SER A 105 -11.11 -7.36 -4.72
N ILE A 106 -11.06 -6.02 -4.58
CA ILE A 106 -12.14 -5.10 -4.96
C ILE A 106 -12.02 -4.79 -6.45
N THR A 107 -13.04 -5.14 -7.22
CA THR A 107 -13.14 -4.85 -8.66
C THR A 107 -13.97 -3.59 -8.93
N PHE A 108 -13.85 -3.00 -10.13
CA PHE A 108 -14.70 -1.90 -10.56
C PHE A 108 -16.20 -2.25 -10.49
N ARG A 109 -16.56 -3.50 -10.84
CA ARG A 109 -17.93 -3.98 -10.77
C ARG A 109 -18.49 -3.97 -9.34
N ASP A 110 -17.64 -4.30 -8.36
CA ASP A 110 -18.02 -4.27 -6.95
C ASP A 110 -18.32 -2.84 -6.49
N ILE A 111 -17.53 -1.85 -6.97
CA ILE A 111 -17.74 -0.42 -6.67
C ILE A 111 -19.03 0.10 -7.31
N LEU A 112 -19.30 -0.30 -8.56
CA LEU A 112 -20.53 0.08 -9.26
C LEU A 112 -21.79 -0.45 -8.56
N GLY A 113 -21.71 -1.64 -7.96
CA GLY A 113 -22.81 -2.26 -7.21
C GLY A 113 -23.08 -1.67 -5.83
N LEU A 114 -22.27 -0.70 -5.36
CA LEU A 114 -22.51 -0.06 -4.07
C LEU A 114 -23.66 0.96 -4.15
N PRO A 115 -24.53 1.02 -3.13
CA PRO A 115 -25.62 2.00 -3.04
C PRO A 115 -25.06 3.38 -2.62
N LEU A 116 -24.10 3.91 -3.41
CA LEU A 116 -23.49 5.21 -3.18
C LEU A 116 -24.22 6.31 -3.97
N ARG A 117 -24.19 7.53 -3.45
CA ARG A 117 -24.62 8.71 -4.20
C ARG A 117 -23.81 8.81 -5.51
N PRO A 118 -24.41 9.30 -6.62
CA PRO A 118 -23.73 9.33 -7.93
C PRO A 118 -22.34 9.99 -7.89
N ALA A 119 -22.19 11.10 -7.16
CA ALA A 119 -20.92 11.79 -7.01
C ALA A 119 -19.86 10.93 -6.27
N ALA A 120 -20.25 10.27 -5.17
CA ALA A 120 -19.34 9.40 -4.41
C ALA A 120 -18.92 8.16 -5.23
N ARG A 121 -19.84 7.58 -5.99
CA ARG A 121 -19.57 6.48 -6.91
C ARG A 121 -18.57 6.89 -7.99
N ARG A 122 -18.76 8.06 -8.61
CA ARG A 122 -17.83 8.63 -9.60
C ARG A 122 -16.43 8.79 -9.00
N ASN A 123 -16.32 9.41 -7.83
CA ASN A 123 -15.03 9.62 -7.17
C ASN A 123 -14.33 8.29 -6.83
N ALA A 124 -15.06 7.29 -6.36
CA ALA A 124 -14.51 5.97 -6.06
C ALA A 124 -13.97 5.26 -7.32
N ILE A 125 -14.67 5.38 -8.46
CA ILE A 125 -14.21 4.82 -9.74
C ILE A 125 -12.96 5.56 -10.24
N VAL A 126 -12.96 6.90 -10.18
CA VAL A 126 -11.80 7.70 -10.58
C VAL A 126 -10.59 7.34 -9.72
N LEU A 127 -10.77 7.27 -8.41
CA LEU A 127 -9.70 6.90 -7.48
C LEU A 127 -9.12 5.51 -7.82
N LYS A 128 -9.99 4.52 -8.04
CA LYS A 128 -9.55 3.16 -8.41
C LYS A 128 -8.80 3.15 -9.74
N ALA A 129 -9.31 3.87 -10.76
CA ALA A 129 -8.66 3.96 -12.06
C ALA A 129 -7.28 4.65 -11.98
N VAL A 130 -7.18 5.71 -11.18
CA VAL A 130 -5.92 6.41 -10.92
C VAL A 130 -4.92 5.47 -10.23
N MET A 131 -5.34 4.77 -9.16
CA MET A 131 -4.47 3.82 -8.46
C MET A 131 -3.95 2.72 -9.39
N GLU A 132 -4.79 2.15 -10.24
CA GLU A 132 -4.37 1.12 -11.20
C GLU A 132 -3.39 1.65 -12.25
N LYS A 133 -3.56 2.89 -12.70
CA LYS A 133 -2.65 3.53 -13.65
C LYS A 133 -1.35 4.02 -13.01
N CYS A 134 -1.39 4.47 -11.76
CA CYS A 134 -0.22 4.96 -11.04
C CYS A 134 0.76 3.83 -10.65
N THR A 135 0.26 2.62 -10.37
CA THR A 135 1.10 1.48 -10.01
C THR A 135 2.20 1.18 -11.05
N PRO A 136 1.92 1.06 -12.37
CA PRO A 136 2.97 0.86 -13.37
C PRO A 136 3.89 2.09 -13.53
N LEU A 137 3.40 3.31 -13.27
CA LEU A 137 4.24 4.51 -13.29
C LEU A 137 5.27 4.50 -12.17
N LEU A 138 4.88 4.10 -10.97
CA LEU A 138 5.79 3.96 -9.83
C LEU A 138 6.86 2.88 -10.09
N HIS A 139 6.52 1.81 -10.80
CA HIS A 139 7.51 0.80 -11.22
C HIS A 139 8.49 1.33 -12.28
N ARG A 140 8.12 2.36 -13.04
CA ARG A 140 8.99 3.05 -14.00
C ARG A 140 9.78 4.21 -13.38
N TYR A 141 9.79 4.35 -12.07
CA TYR A 141 10.53 5.44 -11.43
C TYR A 141 12.01 5.48 -11.85
N ARG A 142 12.62 4.33 -12.15
CA ARG A 142 13.97 4.25 -12.72
C ARG A 142 14.10 5.01 -14.03
N PHE A 143 13.10 4.91 -14.90
CA PHE A 143 13.06 5.64 -16.15
C PHE A 143 13.01 7.16 -15.93
N PHE A 144 12.21 7.62 -14.97
CA PHE A 144 12.21 9.04 -14.59
C PHE A 144 13.53 9.49 -13.98
N MET A 145 14.22 8.61 -13.23
CA MET A 145 15.55 8.89 -12.70
C MET A 145 16.62 9.00 -13.80
N GLU A 146 16.49 8.23 -14.88
CA GLU A 146 17.41 8.28 -16.02
C GLU A 146 17.20 9.52 -16.90
N LEU A 147 15.93 9.99 -17.02
CA LEU A 147 15.57 11.20 -17.75
C LEU A 147 15.92 12.50 -17.01
N THR A 148 16.15 12.44 -15.71
CA THR A 148 16.45 13.62 -14.90
C THR A 148 17.93 13.99 -15.09
N PRO A 149 18.29 15.27 -15.39
CA PRO A 149 19.67 15.68 -15.62
C PRO A 149 20.60 15.27 -14.49
N HIS A 150 21.77 14.76 -14.84
CA HIS A 150 22.82 14.44 -13.87
C HIS A 150 23.40 15.75 -13.34
N PHE A 151 23.13 16.04 -12.08
CA PHE A 151 23.83 17.09 -11.35
C PHE A 151 25.11 16.47 -10.76
N ASP A 152 26.26 16.85 -11.30
CA ASP A 152 27.55 16.28 -10.94
C ASP A 152 27.88 16.44 -9.44
N GLY A 153 28.12 15.30 -8.84
CA GLY A 153 29.07 15.12 -7.72
C GLY A 153 28.67 15.54 -6.31
N ARG A 154 27.65 16.36 -6.06
CA ARG A 154 27.33 16.86 -4.70
C ARG A 154 26.16 16.07 -4.07
N ARG A 155 26.25 15.83 -2.74
CA ARG A 155 25.14 15.20 -1.97
C ARG A 155 23.81 15.94 -2.16
N ALA A 156 23.84 17.27 -2.31
CA ALA A 156 22.70 18.11 -2.66
C ALA A 156 22.06 17.73 -4.00
N GLY A 157 22.83 17.32 -5.00
CA GLY A 157 22.33 16.91 -6.32
C GLY A 157 21.44 15.66 -6.26
N ARG A 158 21.72 14.72 -5.37
CA ARG A 158 20.86 13.53 -5.16
C ARG A 158 19.50 13.89 -4.57
N PHE A 159 19.48 14.81 -3.63
CA PHE A 159 18.23 15.28 -3.02
C PHE A 159 17.37 16.07 -4.03
N ILE A 160 17.98 16.99 -4.78
CA ILE A 160 17.30 17.75 -5.84
C ILE A 160 16.73 16.82 -6.90
N ARG A 161 17.50 15.79 -7.28
CA ARG A 161 17.05 14.77 -8.24
C ARG A 161 15.85 13.97 -7.70
N LEU A 162 15.87 13.59 -6.43
CA LEU A 162 14.74 12.92 -5.78
C LEU A 162 13.49 13.81 -5.76
N CYS A 163 13.65 15.09 -5.40
CA CYS A 163 12.57 16.07 -5.45
C CYS A 163 12.01 16.23 -6.88
N GLY A 164 12.87 16.31 -7.89
CA GLY A 164 12.47 16.37 -9.30
C GLY A 164 11.64 15.16 -9.74
N VAL A 165 12.04 13.95 -9.32
CA VAL A 165 11.29 12.72 -9.60
C VAL A 165 9.92 12.73 -8.90
N ILE A 166 9.86 13.19 -7.65
CA ILE A 166 8.59 13.30 -6.91
C ILE A 166 7.65 14.28 -7.61
N VAL A 167 8.16 15.44 -8.03
CA VAL A 167 7.35 16.44 -8.75
C VAL A 167 6.88 15.90 -10.10
N ALA A 168 7.75 15.26 -10.87
CA ALA A 168 7.40 14.66 -12.16
C ALA A 168 6.34 13.54 -11.99
N ALA A 169 6.47 12.72 -10.96
CA ALA A 169 5.48 11.69 -10.62
C ALA A 169 4.13 12.34 -10.22
N TYR A 170 4.15 13.40 -9.42
CA TYR A 170 2.96 14.13 -9.03
C TYR A 170 2.23 14.74 -10.24
N ILE A 171 2.95 15.42 -11.14
CA ILE A 171 2.38 15.99 -12.37
C ILE A 171 1.77 14.90 -13.23
N SER A 172 2.46 13.77 -13.41
CA SER A 172 1.95 12.64 -14.19
C SER A 172 0.67 12.04 -13.60
N ILE A 173 0.59 11.93 -12.27
CA ILE A 173 -0.61 11.47 -11.56
C ILE A 173 -1.75 12.47 -11.76
N TYR A 174 -1.47 13.75 -11.63
CA TYR A 174 -2.45 14.82 -11.80
C TYR A 174 -3.05 14.80 -13.22
N GLU A 175 -2.21 14.79 -14.26
CA GLU A 175 -2.66 14.68 -15.66
C GLU A 175 -3.50 13.43 -15.93
N GLN A 176 -3.13 12.28 -15.37
CA GLN A 176 -3.90 11.04 -15.52
C GLN A 176 -5.26 11.13 -14.84
N THR A 177 -5.33 11.83 -13.70
CA THR A 177 -6.58 12.06 -12.98
C THR A 177 -7.51 12.97 -13.79
N GLU A 178 -7.00 14.07 -14.33
CA GLU A 178 -7.73 15.01 -15.15
C GLU A 178 -8.28 14.35 -16.42
N LYS A 179 -7.44 13.66 -17.18
CA LYS A 179 -7.85 12.88 -18.37
C LYS A 179 -8.92 11.83 -18.04
N THR A 180 -8.81 11.19 -16.90
CA THR A 180 -9.80 10.19 -16.48
C THR A 180 -11.13 10.85 -16.13
N GLN A 181 -11.11 12.01 -15.47
CA GLN A 181 -12.30 12.80 -15.18
C GLN A 181 -12.99 13.29 -16.46
N GLU A 182 -12.24 13.85 -17.39
CA GLU A 182 -12.76 14.32 -18.68
C GLU A 182 -13.44 13.20 -19.47
N LEU A 183 -12.81 12.01 -19.54
CA LEU A 183 -13.40 10.84 -20.20
C LEU A 183 -14.72 10.42 -19.54
N PHE A 184 -14.81 10.46 -18.21
CA PHE A 184 -16.05 10.17 -17.49
C PHE A 184 -17.13 11.22 -17.77
N ASP A 185 -16.80 12.50 -17.77
CA ASP A 185 -17.75 13.58 -18.02
C ASP A 185 -18.23 13.56 -19.47
N HIS A 186 -17.34 13.24 -20.42
CA HIS A 186 -17.70 13.07 -21.82
C HIS A 186 -18.67 11.90 -22.02
N ARG A 187 -18.38 10.75 -21.41
CA ARG A 187 -19.24 9.56 -21.46
C ARG A 187 -20.62 9.82 -20.85
N ASN A 188 -20.67 10.51 -19.72
CA ASN A 188 -21.95 10.86 -19.08
C ASN A 188 -22.79 11.81 -19.92
N ARG A 189 -22.17 12.75 -20.70
CA ARG A 189 -22.88 13.62 -21.63
C ARG A 189 -23.49 12.85 -22.80
N TYR A 190 -22.80 11.82 -23.29
CA TYR A 190 -23.31 10.96 -24.37
C TYR A 190 -24.51 10.11 -23.92
N VAL A 191 -24.44 9.52 -22.73
CA VAL A 191 -25.55 8.72 -22.18
C VAL A 191 -26.80 9.59 -21.99
N ARG A 192 -26.63 10.82 -21.48
CA ARG A 192 -27.74 11.77 -21.23
C ARG A 192 -28.37 12.35 -22.50
N LYS A 193 -27.69 12.29 -23.65
CA LYS A 193 -28.25 12.73 -24.95
C LYS A 193 -29.08 11.63 -25.62
N ASN A 194 -28.93 10.39 -25.21
CA ASN A 194 -29.59 9.25 -25.81
C ASN A 194 -30.73 8.66 -24.93
N GLU A 195 -31.02 9.30 -23.80
CA GLU A 195 -32.23 9.13 -22.99
C GLU A 195 -33.22 10.26 -23.30
#